data_c1462d91ed3b85ac2db8ae8080dfce34
#
_entry.id   c1462d91ed3b85ac2db8ae8080dfce34
#
_cell.length_a   1.000
_cell.length_b   1.000
_cell.length_c   1.000
_cell.angle_alpha   90.00
_cell.angle_beta   90.00
_cell.angle_gamma   90.00
#
_symmetry.space_group_name_H-M   'P 1'
#
loop_
_entity.id
_entity.type
_entity.pdbx_description
1 polymer ?
#
loop_
_entity_poly.entity_id
_entity_poly.type
_entity_poly.pdbx_seq_one_letter_code
_entity_poly.pdbx_strand_id
1 'polypeptide(L)'
;VLLLGLTDHHLDKMYLEYKKEIIPKALILETMIPEDMVNRLNELLDKVSEDKKYKFNHNAAPTLAGVIKKGFQLYLEQEEPIIKEYTDLTHELSKKYIQEFSILSQNNYSDKIIKTEDIWSVHQYEGDYNPIHSHNVPGNVPGFATVLWTKVPIQLEAISPDREMYETKGFIRDFDLSGITDGHLCFITDPTTSIDEVERFKFSGTSLVQPVVGKLLLFPLHINHLVYPFEGGGERRSIASNISCIGI
;
A
#
# COMPACT_ATOMS: atom_id res chain seq x y z
N VAL A 1 -4.95 2.37 27.20
CA VAL A 1 -5.81 1.37 26.54
C VAL A 1 -7.15 1.36 27.25
N LEU A 2 -8.18 1.92 26.65
CA LEU A 2 -9.57 1.80 27.12
C LEU A 2 -10.38 1.26 25.95
N LEU A 3 -10.81 0.00 26.07
CA LEU A 3 -11.81 -0.63 25.24
C LEU A 3 -13.18 -0.06 25.64
N LEU A 4 -13.85 0.65 24.73
CA LEU A 4 -15.26 0.98 24.84
C LEU A 4 -16.02 0.25 23.74
N GLY A 5 -17.02 -0.53 24.19
CA GLY A 5 -17.85 -1.39 23.37
C GLY A 5 -18.70 -0.65 22.34
N LEU A 6 -18.82 -1.27 21.19
CA LEU A 6 -19.65 -0.84 20.06
C LEU A 6 -21.11 -1.24 20.33
N THR A 7 -22.00 -0.26 20.38
CA THR A 7 -23.45 -0.43 20.19
C THR A 7 -23.89 0.32 18.94
N ASP A 8 -24.80 -0.30 18.20
CA ASP A 8 -25.35 0.10 16.92
C ASP A 8 -25.68 1.59 16.72
N HIS A 9 -25.56 1.99 15.45
CA HIS A 9 -25.98 3.20 14.76
C HIS A 9 -25.04 4.42 14.83
N HIS A 10 -24.59 4.75 13.62
CA HIS A 10 -23.90 5.90 13.09
C HIS A 10 -22.37 5.75 12.97
N LEU A 11 -21.91 5.98 11.76
CA LEU A 11 -20.52 6.29 11.38
C LEU A 11 -19.99 7.53 12.14
N ASP A 12 -20.18 7.57 13.45
CA ASP A 12 -19.66 8.60 14.31
C ASP A 12 -18.18 8.33 14.57
N LYS A 13 -17.35 9.04 13.76
CA LYS A 13 -15.91 9.22 13.97
C LYS A 13 -15.17 7.92 14.22
N MET A 14 -14.99 7.15 13.18
CA MET A 14 -13.97 6.12 13.17
C MET A 14 -12.64 6.78 13.55
N TYR A 15 -12.17 6.58 14.78
CA TYR A 15 -10.83 6.98 15.19
C TYR A 15 -9.84 6.11 14.45
N LEU A 16 -9.43 6.58 13.28
CA LEU A 16 -8.40 5.94 12.50
C LEU A 16 -7.06 6.20 13.20
N GLU A 17 -6.53 5.20 13.89
CA GLU A 17 -5.15 5.26 14.37
C GLU A 17 -4.22 5.10 13.18
N TYR A 18 -3.31 6.02 13.01
CA TYR A 18 -2.32 5.97 11.93
C TYR A 18 -0.94 6.35 12.44
N LYS A 19 0.06 5.75 11.83
CA LYS A 19 1.46 6.14 11.97
C LYS A 19 1.83 7.01 10.78
N LYS A 20 2.53 8.11 11.03
CA LYS A 20 3.13 8.93 9.99
C LYS A 20 4.63 8.70 9.92
N GLU A 21 5.13 8.56 8.72
CA GLU A 21 6.56 8.50 8.44
C GLU A 21 6.91 9.61 7.45
N ILE A 22 7.93 10.38 7.78
CA ILE A 22 8.49 11.40 6.90
C ILE A 22 9.75 10.79 6.32
N ILE A 23 9.64 10.27 5.10
CA ILE A 23 10.82 9.91 4.31
C ILE A 23 11.35 11.18 3.62
N PRO A 24 12.60 11.24 3.18
CA PRO A 24 13.11 12.40 2.48
C PRO A 24 12.14 12.85 1.37
N LYS A 25 11.56 14.05 1.54
CA LYS A 25 10.59 14.71 0.64
C LYS A 25 9.19 14.10 0.51
N ALA A 26 8.79 13.16 1.36
CA ALA A 26 7.42 12.66 1.34
C ALA A 26 6.90 12.31 2.74
N LEU A 27 5.63 12.59 2.95
CA LEU A 27 4.84 12.07 4.06
C LEU A 27 4.16 10.80 3.59
N ILE A 28 4.20 9.75 4.38
CA ILE A 28 3.48 8.49 4.17
C ILE A 28 2.62 8.26 5.40
N LEU A 29 1.38 7.88 5.22
CA LEU A 29 0.54 7.39 6.30
C LEU A 29 0.41 5.88 6.22
N GLU A 30 0.51 5.23 7.37
CA GLU A 30 0.32 3.79 7.57
C GLU A 30 -0.76 3.57 8.62
N THR A 31 -1.68 2.65 8.35
CA THR A 31 -2.69 2.20 9.31
C THR A 31 -2.96 0.71 9.14
N MET A 32 -3.54 0.10 10.16
CA MET A 32 -4.06 -1.27 10.08
C MET A 32 -5.57 -1.22 9.93
N ILE A 33 -6.10 -1.91 8.94
CA ILE A 33 -7.56 -2.06 8.80
C ILE A 33 -8.06 -3.26 9.61
N PRO A 34 -9.35 -3.27 10.03
CA PRO A 34 -9.92 -4.38 10.77
C PRO A 34 -9.85 -5.71 10.01
N GLU A 35 -9.57 -6.79 10.72
CA GLU A 35 -9.48 -8.15 10.15
C GLU A 35 -10.78 -8.56 9.42
N ASP A 36 -11.95 -8.19 9.97
CA ASP A 36 -13.24 -8.43 9.32
C ASP A 36 -13.32 -7.80 7.93
N MET A 37 -12.85 -6.56 7.78
CA MET A 37 -12.81 -5.90 6.47
C MET A 37 -11.87 -6.62 5.51
N VAL A 38 -10.70 -7.06 5.98
CA VAL A 38 -9.74 -7.86 5.18
C VAL A 38 -10.41 -9.15 4.69
N ASN A 39 -11.12 -9.84 5.58
CA ASN A 39 -11.80 -11.10 5.25
C ASN A 39 -12.89 -10.89 4.18
N ARG A 40 -13.76 -9.90 4.34
CA ARG A 40 -14.80 -9.56 3.36
C ARG A 40 -14.22 -9.10 2.00
N LEU A 41 -13.10 -8.36 2.02
CA LEU A 41 -12.37 -8.01 0.80
C LEU A 41 -11.83 -9.27 0.12
N ASN A 42 -11.23 -10.19 0.87
CA ASN A 42 -10.73 -11.44 0.31
C ASN A 42 -11.85 -12.32 -0.26
N GLU A 43 -13.01 -12.40 0.38
CA GLU A 43 -14.20 -13.12 -0.17
C GLU A 43 -14.61 -12.56 -1.54
N LEU A 44 -14.65 -11.23 -1.68
CA LEU A 44 -14.91 -10.61 -2.98
C LEU A 44 -13.82 -10.95 -3.99
N LEU A 45 -12.54 -10.79 -3.61
CA LEU A 45 -11.41 -11.02 -4.51
C LEU A 45 -11.29 -12.48 -4.93
N ASP A 46 -11.58 -13.44 -4.06
CA ASP A 46 -11.64 -14.86 -4.40
C ASP A 46 -12.76 -15.11 -5.44
N LYS A 47 -13.97 -14.58 -5.20
CA LYS A 47 -15.10 -14.68 -6.13
C LYS A 47 -14.77 -14.11 -7.52
N VAL A 48 -14.25 -12.89 -7.62
CA VAL A 48 -13.95 -12.26 -8.92
C VAL A 48 -12.75 -12.90 -9.61
N SER A 49 -11.81 -13.47 -8.86
CA SER A 49 -10.65 -14.17 -9.40
C SER A 49 -11.00 -15.52 -10.03
N GLU A 50 -12.08 -16.15 -9.62
CA GLU A 50 -12.59 -17.40 -10.20
C GLU A 50 -13.49 -17.15 -11.43
N ASP A 51 -14.10 -15.97 -11.53
CA ASP A 51 -14.97 -15.60 -12.66
C ASP A 51 -14.14 -15.23 -13.90
N LYS A 52 -14.11 -16.13 -14.88
CA LYS A 52 -13.40 -15.92 -16.15
C LYS A 52 -13.90 -14.70 -16.94
N LYS A 53 -15.21 -14.41 -16.85
CA LYS A 53 -15.80 -13.27 -17.55
C LYS A 53 -15.40 -11.96 -16.88
N TYR A 54 -15.41 -11.94 -15.54
CA TYR A 54 -14.92 -10.79 -14.77
C TYR A 54 -13.44 -10.52 -15.08
N LYS A 55 -12.60 -11.53 -14.99
CA LYS A 55 -11.16 -11.41 -15.31
C LYS A 55 -10.90 -10.89 -16.73
N PHE A 56 -11.68 -11.30 -17.69
CA PHE A 56 -11.53 -10.81 -19.06
C PHE A 56 -11.94 -9.34 -19.19
N ASN A 57 -13.08 -8.96 -18.61
CA ASN A 57 -13.63 -7.60 -18.74
C ASN A 57 -12.88 -6.55 -17.89
N HIS A 58 -12.29 -6.98 -16.76
CA HIS A 58 -11.66 -6.09 -15.78
C HIS A 58 -10.14 -6.24 -15.72
N ASN A 59 -9.53 -6.84 -16.73
CA ASN A 59 -8.08 -7.01 -16.80
C ASN A 59 -7.38 -5.64 -16.79
N ALA A 60 -6.64 -5.36 -15.75
CA ALA A 60 -5.92 -4.11 -15.56
C ALA A 60 -4.47 -4.15 -16.09
N ALA A 61 -3.96 -5.34 -16.44
CA ALA A 61 -2.57 -5.52 -16.89
C ALA A 61 -2.13 -4.61 -18.05
N PRO A 62 -2.98 -4.25 -19.05
CA PRO A 62 -2.57 -3.38 -20.14
C PRO A 62 -2.25 -1.94 -19.72
N THR A 63 -2.74 -1.49 -18.56
CA THR A 63 -2.67 -0.09 -18.11
C THR A 63 -1.82 0.11 -16.87
N LEU A 64 -1.46 -0.98 -16.18
CA LEU A 64 -0.71 -0.94 -14.93
C LEU A 64 0.72 -1.44 -15.09
N ALA A 65 1.64 -0.82 -14.35
CA ALA A 65 3.00 -1.32 -14.24
C ALA A 65 3.01 -2.67 -13.51
N GLY A 66 3.62 -3.67 -14.14
CA GLY A 66 3.76 -5.00 -13.54
C GLY A 66 4.45 -5.97 -14.45
N VAL A 67 5.32 -6.80 -13.90
CA VAL A 67 5.87 -7.98 -14.56
C VAL A 67 5.22 -9.19 -13.90
N ILE A 68 3.94 -9.37 -14.22
CA ILE A 68 3.06 -10.40 -13.67
C ILE A 68 2.96 -11.53 -14.69
N LYS A 69 3.60 -12.66 -14.39
CA LYS A 69 3.64 -13.83 -15.28
C LYS A 69 2.75 -14.97 -14.81
N LYS A 70 2.67 -15.15 -13.49
CA LYS A 70 1.88 -16.20 -12.86
C LYS A 70 0.56 -15.66 -12.31
N GLY A 71 0.58 -14.40 -11.89
CA GLY A 71 -0.56 -13.69 -11.32
C GLY A 71 -1.37 -12.89 -12.33
N PHE A 72 -2.12 -11.92 -11.82
CA PHE A 72 -2.98 -11.05 -12.62
C PHE A 72 -3.33 -9.77 -11.82
N GLN A 73 -3.90 -8.79 -12.53
CA GLN A 73 -4.38 -7.54 -11.95
C GLN A 73 -5.80 -7.27 -12.48
N LEU A 74 -6.72 -6.92 -11.58
CA LEU A 74 -8.13 -6.71 -11.94
C LEU A 74 -8.64 -5.37 -11.41
N TYR A 75 -9.24 -4.55 -12.27
CA TYR A 75 -10.04 -3.42 -11.81
C TYR A 75 -11.23 -3.92 -10.98
N LEU A 76 -11.54 -3.19 -9.92
CA LEU A 76 -12.64 -3.50 -9.02
C LEU A 76 -13.78 -2.50 -9.23
N GLU A 77 -15.01 -2.99 -9.21
CA GLU A 77 -16.20 -2.16 -9.32
C GLU A 77 -16.40 -1.36 -8.03
N GLN A 78 -16.44 -0.03 -8.13
CA GLN A 78 -16.54 0.86 -6.98
C GLN A 78 -17.92 0.81 -6.30
N GLU A 79 -18.92 0.27 -6.99
CA GLU A 79 -20.29 0.08 -6.51
C GLU A 79 -20.44 -1.12 -5.58
N GLU A 80 -19.48 -2.04 -5.57
CA GLU A 80 -19.48 -3.18 -4.63
C GLU A 80 -19.43 -2.66 -3.19
N PRO A 81 -20.35 -3.11 -2.31
CA PRO A 81 -20.50 -2.52 -0.97
C PRO A 81 -19.22 -2.48 -0.14
N ILE A 82 -18.43 -3.56 -0.18
CA ILE A 82 -17.16 -3.62 0.58
C ILE A 82 -16.08 -2.71 -0.06
N ILE A 83 -16.09 -2.52 -1.38
CA ILE A 83 -15.18 -1.60 -2.06
C ILE A 83 -15.54 -0.16 -1.72
N LYS A 84 -16.83 0.15 -1.62
CA LYS A 84 -17.30 1.46 -1.17
C LYS A 84 -16.86 1.76 0.25
N GLU A 85 -17.03 0.79 1.17
CA GLU A 85 -16.57 0.93 2.57
C GLU A 85 -15.04 1.16 2.63
N TYR A 86 -14.27 0.41 1.85
CA TYR A 86 -12.82 0.63 1.72
C TYR A 86 -12.48 2.01 1.14
N THR A 87 -13.22 2.46 0.13
CA THR A 87 -13.06 3.78 -0.47
C THR A 87 -13.33 4.89 0.55
N ASP A 88 -14.40 4.78 1.33
CA ASP A 88 -14.73 5.74 2.39
C ASP A 88 -13.59 5.83 3.42
N LEU A 89 -13.02 4.69 3.82
CA LEU A 89 -11.86 4.65 4.72
C LEU A 89 -10.63 5.34 4.12
N THR A 90 -10.31 5.08 2.85
CA THR A 90 -9.18 5.71 2.18
C THR A 90 -9.38 7.21 1.98
N HIS A 91 -10.62 7.67 1.80
CA HIS A 91 -10.95 9.09 1.76
C HIS A 91 -10.73 9.75 3.14
N GLU A 92 -11.13 9.11 4.23
CA GLU A 92 -10.85 9.63 5.58
C GLU A 92 -9.34 9.70 5.86
N LEU A 93 -8.58 8.68 5.45
CA LEU A 93 -7.12 8.70 5.56
C LEU A 93 -6.51 9.82 4.71
N SER A 94 -7.04 10.07 3.52
CA SER A 94 -6.63 11.19 2.65
C SER A 94 -6.87 12.54 3.31
N LYS A 95 -8.01 12.74 3.99
CA LYS A 95 -8.27 13.96 4.77
C LYS A 95 -7.26 14.14 5.90
N LYS A 96 -6.90 13.04 6.60
CA LYS A 96 -5.84 13.08 7.62
C LYS A 96 -4.49 13.45 7.04
N TYR A 97 -4.15 12.89 5.87
CA TYR A 97 -2.93 13.27 5.15
C TYR A 97 -2.89 14.78 4.86
N ILE A 98 -3.99 15.33 4.32
CA ILE A 98 -4.10 16.75 4.00
C ILE A 98 -3.92 17.62 5.26
N GLN A 99 -4.51 17.22 6.39
CA GLN A 99 -4.33 17.90 7.67
C GLN A 99 -2.86 17.91 8.12
N GLU A 100 -2.21 16.75 8.13
CA GLU A 100 -0.80 16.62 8.52
C GLU A 100 0.12 17.41 7.58
N PHE A 101 -0.14 17.33 6.27
CA PHE A 101 0.64 18.07 5.29
C PHE A 101 0.43 19.56 5.39
N SER A 102 -0.77 20.02 5.71
CA SER A 102 -1.07 21.45 5.98
C SER A 102 -0.27 21.99 7.15
N ILE A 103 -0.13 21.19 8.22
CA ILE A 103 0.70 21.55 9.37
C ILE A 103 2.17 21.63 8.98
N LEU A 104 2.69 20.60 8.30
CA LEU A 104 4.09 20.55 7.89
C LEU A 104 4.49 21.64 6.91
N SER A 105 3.61 21.98 5.97
CA SER A 105 3.86 22.98 4.93
C SER A 105 3.50 24.41 5.35
N GLN A 106 2.84 24.59 6.51
CA GLN A 106 2.30 25.85 6.99
C GLN A 106 1.29 26.51 6.01
N ASN A 107 0.59 25.68 5.23
CA ASN A 107 -0.43 26.10 4.28
C ASN A 107 -1.75 25.40 4.57
N ASN A 108 -2.87 25.98 4.16
CA ASN A 108 -4.19 25.37 4.30
C ASN A 108 -4.61 24.69 2.98
N TYR A 109 -4.94 23.40 3.05
CA TYR A 109 -5.43 22.60 1.94
C TYR A 109 -6.78 21.92 2.24
N SER A 110 -7.55 22.45 3.22
CA SER A 110 -8.79 21.80 3.73
C SER A 110 -9.96 21.75 2.74
N ASP A 111 -9.92 22.55 1.68
CA ASP A 111 -10.98 22.71 0.66
C ASP A 111 -10.79 21.79 -0.56
N LYS A 112 -9.98 20.74 -0.42
CA LYS A 112 -9.77 19.77 -1.49
C LYS A 112 -10.90 18.74 -1.57
N ILE A 113 -11.37 18.49 -2.80
CA ILE A 113 -12.28 17.39 -3.11
C ILE A 113 -11.44 16.13 -3.35
N ILE A 114 -11.79 15.07 -2.65
CA ILE A 114 -11.13 13.77 -2.73
C ILE A 114 -12.03 12.84 -3.57
N LYS A 115 -11.45 12.19 -4.58
CA LYS A 115 -12.18 11.27 -5.45
C LYS A 115 -11.29 10.07 -5.79
N THR A 116 -11.81 8.86 -5.61
CA THR A 116 -11.15 7.65 -6.12
C THR A 116 -11.37 7.59 -7.64
N GLU A 117 -10.27 7.55 -8.38
CA GLU A 117 -10.28 7.44 -9.84
C GLU A 117 -10.26 5.98 -10.27
N ASP A 118 -9.32 5.22 -9.74
CA ASP A 118 -9.15 3.80 -10.03
C ASP A 118 -8.93 3.01 -8.75
N ILE A 119 -9.42 1.76 -8.75
CA ILE A 119 -9.14 0.78 -7.70
C ILE A 119 -8.95 -0.59 -8.36
N TRP A 120 -7.90 -1.32 -7.96
CA TRP A 120 -7.61 -2.63 -8.53
C TRP A 120 -6.97 -3.57 -7.51
N SER A 121 -7.12 -4.87 -7.75
CA SER A 121 -6.40 -5.91 -7.04
C SER A 121 -5.17 -6.36 -7.81
N VAL A 122 -4.13 -6.72 -7.08
CA VAL A 122 -2.89 -7.28 -7.61
C VAL A 122 -2.67 -8.64 -6.95
N HIS A 123 -2.65 -9.67 -7.77
CA HIS A 123 -2.43 -11.06 -7.38
C HIS A 123 -1.07 -11.49 -7.89
N GLN A 124 -0.11 -11.67 -7.01
CA GLN A 124 1.27 -11.99 -7.35
C GLN A 124 1.68 -13.32 -6.73
N TYR A 125 2.44 -14.07 -7.51
CA TYR A 125 3.04 -15.33 -7.12
C TYR A 125 4.55 -15.22 -7.28
N GLU A 126 5.25 -16.27 -6.91
CA GLU A 126 6.71 -16.35 -7.01
C GLU A 126 7.26 -15.78 -8.32
N GLY A 127 8.19 -14.85 -8.21
CA GLY A 127 8.85 -14.16 -9.32
C GLY A 127 8.07 -12.99 -9.94
N ASP A 128 6.79 -12.78 -9.57
CA ASP A 128 6.01 -11.62 -10.00
C ASP A 128 6.43 -10.37 -9.20
N TYR A 129 6.52 -9.21 -9.87
CA TYR A 129 6.93 -7.96 -9.25
C TYR A 129 6.36 -6.73 -9.97
N ASN A 130 6.44 -5.57 -9.33
CA ASN A 130 6.18 -4.30 -9.99
C ASN A 130 7.50 -3.55 -10.13
N PRO A 131 7.92 -3.22 -11.38
CA PRO A 131 9.11 -2.40 -11.62
C PRO A 131 8.93 -0.99 -11.05
N ILE A 132 10.00 -0.20 -11.07
CA ILE A 132 9.95 1.21 -10.66
C ILE A 132 8.89 1.95 -11.47
N HIS A 133 7.95 2.56 -10.77
CA HIS A 133 6.87 3.37 -11.37
C HIS A 133 6.37 4.40 -10.36
N SER A 134 5.60 5.34 -10.86
CA SER A 134 4.77 6.26 -10.10
C SER A 134 3.36 6.21 -10.64
N HIS A 135 2.43 6.83 -9.96
CA HIS A 135 1.03 6.87 -10.36
C HIS A 135 0.67 8.21 -10.98
N ASN A 136 -0.39 8.19 -11.77
CA ASN A 136 -0.96 9.38 -12.39
C ASN A 136 -2.48 9.28 -12.40
N VAL A 137 -3.16 10.41 -12.38
CA VAL A 137 -4.62 10.49 -12.48
C VAL A 137 -4.99 11.43 -13.62
N PRO A 138 -6.23 11.35 -14.17
CA PRO A 138 -6.68 12.25 -15.23
C PRO A 138 -6.45 13.72 -14.87
N GLY A 139 -5.99 14.51 -15.84
CA GLY A 139 -5.72 15.93 -15.65
C GLY A 139 -4.40 16.25 -14.91
N ASN A 140 -3.60 15.26 -14.57
CA ASN A 140 -2.32 15.44 -13.86
C ASN A 140 -2.46 16.30 -12.59
N VAL A 141 -3.55 16.08 -11.86
CA VAL A 141 -3.83 16.77 -10.60
C VAL A 141 -3.12 16.09 -9.42
N PRO A 142 -2.88 16.81 -8.32
CA PRO A 142 -2.36 16.19 -7.10
C PRO A 142 -3.24 15.05 -6.60
N GLY A 143 -2.65 14.08 -5.93
CA GLY A 143 -3.40 12.98 -5.36
C GLY A 143 -2.54 11.98 -4.63
N PHE A 144 -3.17 10.87 -4.28
CA PHE A 144 -2.59 9.81 -3.47
C PHE A 144 -2.72 8.46 -4.15
N ALA A 145 -1.76 7.60 -3.90
CA ALA A 145 -1.88 6.17 -4.13
C ALA A 145 -2.07 5.45 -2.79
N THR A 146 -2.78 4.33 -2.81
CA THR A 146 -2.90 3.44 -1.66
C THR A 146 -2.45 2.03 -2.01
N VAL A 147 -1.95 1.31 -1.02
CA VAL A 147 -1.67 -0.12 -1.10
C VAL A 147 -2.13 -0.77 0.21
N LEU A 148 -3.01 -1.75 0.11
CA LEU A 148 -3.47 -2.60 1.20
C LEU A 148 -3.07 -4.04 0.90
N TRP A 149 -2.36 -4.72 1.81
CA TRP A 149 -2.12 -6.15 1.68
C TRP A 149 -3.26 -6.95 2.33
N THR A 150 -3.87 -7.85 1.55
CA THR A 150 -4.96 -8.71 2.02
C THR A 150 -4.56 -10.17 2.18
N LYS A 151 -3.51 -10.62 1.46
CA LYS A 151 -2.83 -11.90 1.66
C LYS A 151 -1.32 -11.71 1.55
N VAL A 152 -0.59 -12.37 2.42
CA VAL A 152 0.89 -12.38 2.42
C VAL A 152 1.35 -13.81 2.63
N PRO A 153 2.25 -14.34 1.80
CA PRO A 153 2.86 -15.65 2.01
C PRO A 153 3.61 -15.70 3.35
N ILE A 154 3.49 -16.81 4.06
CA ILE A 154 4.03 -16.97 5.42
C ILE A 154 5.56 -16.73 5.50
N GLN A 155 6.29 -17.09 4.44
CA GLN A 155 7.74 -16.84 4.38
C GLN A 155 8.08 -15.34 4.35
N LEU A 156 7.17 -14.48 3.87
CA LEU A 156 7.35 -13.03 3.89
C LEU A 156 7.00 -12.41 5.24
N GLU A 157 6.09 -13.00 5.99
CA GLU A 157 5.75 -12.58 7.35
C GLU A 157 6.92 -12.83 8.33
N ALA A 158 7.71 -13.87 8.07
CA ALA A 158 8.86 -14.22 8.88
C ALA A 158 10.09 -13.34 8.65
N ILE A 159 10.11 -12.53 7.59
CA ILE A 159 11.19 -11.59 7.30
C ILE A 159 11.05 -10.39 8.23
N SER A 160 11.78 -10.39 9.34
CA SER A 160 11.89 -9.20 10.17
C SER A 160 13.05 -8.33 9.68
N PRO A 161 12.84 -7.01 9.49
CA PRO A 161 13.94 -6.09 9.24
C PRO A 161 14.85 -5.92 10.46
N ASP A 162 14.47 -6.46 11.60
CA ASP A 162 15.23 -6.36 12.85
C ASP A 162 16.43 -7.31 12.81
N ARG A 163 17.61 -6.72 12.59
CA ARG A 163 18.89 -7.42 12.45
C ARG A 163 19.23 -8.27 13.69
N GLU A 164 18.81 -7.85 14.87
CA GLU A 164 19.03 -8.59 16.12
C GLU A 164 18.32 -9.94 16.11
N MET A 165 17.17 -10.05 15.45
CA MET A 165 16.44 -11.31 15.32
C MET A 165 17.12 -12.29 14.36
N TYR A 166 17.87 -11.81 13.37
CA TYR A 166 18.67 -12.65 12.49
C TYR A 166 19.87 -13.27 13.19
N GLU A 167 20.50 -12.51 14.10
CA GLU A 167 21.69 -12.96 14.81
C GLU A 167 21.36 -13.90 15.97
N THR A 168 20.23 -13.68 16.67
CA THR A 168 19.86 -14.44 17.88
C THR A 168 19.09 -15.72 17.60
N LYS A 169 18.38 -15.85 16.50
CA LYS A 169 17.56 -17.05 16.20
C LYS A 169 18.26 -18.10 15.35
N GLY A 170 19.53 -17.88 14.98
CA GLY A 170 20.30 -18.84 14.22
C GLY A 170 19.58 -19.30 12.94
N PHE A 171 18.89 -18.37 12.26
CA PHE A 171 18.31 -18.65 10.96
C PHE A 171 19.46 -18.98 10.00
N ILE A 172 19.73 -20.26 9.88
CA ILE A 172 20.46 -20.80 8.74
C ILE A 172 19.55 -20.42 7.57
N ARG A 173 20.02 -19.49 6.74
CA ARG A 173 19.39 -19.26 5.44
C ARG A 173 19.44 -20.59 4.73
N ASP A 174 18.31 -21.25 4.64
CA ASP A 174 18.14 -22.24 3.59
C ASP A 174 18.40 -21.49 2.29
N PHE A 175 19.30 -21.97 1.46
CA PHE A 175 19.68 -21.30 0.21
C PHE A 175 18.48 -21.13 -0.74
N ASP A 176 17.36 -21.77 -0.42
CA ASP A 176 16.08 -21.70 -1.12
C ASP A 176 15.15 -20.56 -0.61
N LEU A 177 15.55 -19.82 0.42
CA LEU A 177 14.78 -18.68 0.91
C LEU A 177 15.30 -17.38 0.32
N SER A 178 14.36 -16.58 -0.06
CA SER A 178 14.47 -15.25 -0.61
C SER A 178 15.28 -14.27 0.25
N GLY A 179 15.75 -13.19 -0.35
CA GLY A 179 16.47 -12.13 0.34
C GLY A 179 15.60 -11.33 1.30
N ILE A 180 16.24 -10.55 2.16
CA ILE A 180 15.55 -9.71 3.17
C ILE A 180 14.60 -8.66 2.58
N THR A 181 14.68 -8.40 1.29
CA THR A 181 13.84 -7.41 0.58
C THR A 181 12.68 -8.04 -0.17
N ASP A 182 12.59 -9.38 -0.14
CA ASP A 182 11.59 -10.11 -0.90
C ASP A 182 10.18 -9.71 -0.55
N GLY A 183 9.41 -9.51 -1.61
CA GLY A 183 8.03 -9.09 -1.48
C GLY A 183 7.81 -7.69 -0.91
N HIS A 184 8.87 -6.96 -0.50
CA HIS A 184 8.75 -5.62 0.05
C HIS A 184 8.34 -4.60 -1.01
N LEU A 185 7.56 -3.61 -0.57
CA LEU A 185 7.42 -2.34 -1.27
C LEU A 185 8.64 -1.49 -0.95
N CYS A 186 9.25 -0.88 -1.96
CA CYS A 186 10.37 0.03 -1.80
C CYS A 186 10.00 1.39 -2.37
N PHE A 187 9.96 2.40 -1.53
CA PHE A 187 9.89 3.79 -1.97
C PHE A 187 11.27 4.28 -2.38
N ILE A 188 11.33 5.00 -3.51
CA ILE A 188 12.55 5.60 -4.03
C ILE A 188 12.38 7.11 -3.96
N THR A 189 13.18 7.74 -3.11
CA THR A 189 13.20 9.18 -2.94
C THR A 189 14.54 9.73 -3.35
N ASP A 190 14.58 11.00 -3.72
CA ASP A 190 15.88 11.64 -3.97
C ASP A 190 16.75 11.59 -2.71
N PRO A 191 18.01 11.23 -2.85
CA PRO A 191 18.95 11.30 -1.74
C PRO A 191 19.15 12.77 -1.35
N THR A 192 18.38 13.25 -0.37
CA THR A 192 18.74 14.49 0.33
C THR A 192 19.56 14.09 1.53
N THR A 193 20.84 14.13 1.35
CA THR A 193 21.80 13.87 2.40
C THR A 193 21.89 15.07 3.33
N SER A 194 21.85 14.82 4.64
CA SER A 194 22.41 15.75 5.60
C SER A 194 23.92 15.86 5.37
N ILE A 195 24.55 16.95 5.80
CA ILE A 195 26.02 17.10 5.72
C ILE A 195 26.72 15.89 6.34
N ASP A 196 26.21 15.38 7.46
CA ASP A 196 26.75 14.19 8.15
C ASP A 196 26.68 12.91 7.31
N GLU A 197 25.67 12.77 6.46
CA GLU A 197 25.54 11.61 5.56
C GLU A 197 26.47 11.73 4.36
N VAL A 198 26.67 12.94 3.84
CA VAL A 198 27.65 13.21 2.77
C VAL A 198 29.07 12.87 3.24
N GLU A 199 29.45 13.28 4.45
CA GLU A 199 30.76 12.96 5.04
C GLU A 199 30.99 11.45 5.22
N ARG A 200 29.91 10.67 5.38
CA ARG A 200 29.96 9.21 5.47
C ARG A 200 29.80 8.51 4.14
N PHE A 201 29.74 9.23 3.02
CA PHE A 201 29.42 8.69 1.69
C PHE A 201 28.11 7.88 1.68
N LYS A 202 27.15 8.26 2.55
CA LYS A 202 25.90 7.53 2.75
C LYS A 202 24.79 8.28 2.02
N PHE A 203 24.22 7.62 1.01
CA PHE A 203 23.06 8.09 0.29
C PHE A 203 21.89 7.16 0.65
N SER A 204 20.89 7.66 1.36
CA SER A 204 19.68 6.94 1.64
C SER A 204 18.56 7.51 0.78
N GLY A 205 18.27 6.84 -0.32
CA GLY A 205 17.18 7.21 -1.24
C GLY A 205 16.05 6.18 -1.30
N THR A 206 16.03 5.21 -0.36
CA THR A 206 15.04 4.14 -0.35
C THR A 206 14.48 3.92 1.04
N SER A 207 13.18 3.62 1.11
CA SER A 207 12.51 3.14 2.32
C SER A 207 11.78 1.84 1.99
N LEU A 208 12.05 0.80 2.77
CA LEU A 208 11.46 -0.53 2.60
C LEU A 208 10.26 -0.70 3.53
N VAL A 209 9.18 -1.22 2.97
CA VAL A 209 7.97 -1.56 3.73
C VAL A 209 7.67 -3.03 3.57
N GLN A 210 7.71 -3.76 4.68
CA GLN A 210 7.33 -5.17 4.72
C GLN A 210 5.83 -5.32 4.49
N PRO A 211 5.39 -6.23 3.60
CA PRO A 211 3.99 -6.57 3.45
C PRO A 211 3.48 -7.22 4.74
N VAL A 212 2.37 -6.73 5.26
CA VAL A 212 1.66 -7.28 6.43
C VAL A 212 0.18 -7.27 6.12
N VAL A 213 -0.51 -8.37 6.40
CA VAL A 213 -1.97 -8.46 6.18
C VAL A 213 -2.68 -7.38 6.99
N GLY A 214 -3.57 -6.65 6.35
CA GLY A 214 -4.31 -5.53 6.93
C GLY A 214 -3.56 -4.19 6.95
N LYS A 215 -2.27 -4.15 6.61
CA LYS A 215 -1.53 -2.89 6.51
C LYS A 215 -1.97 -2.12 5.27
N LEU A 216 -2.41 -0.89 5.48
CA LEU A 216 -2.78 0.09 4.46
C LEU A 216 -1.79 1.24 4.47
N LEU A 217 -1.22 1.53 3.32
CA LEU A 217 -0.40 2.72 3.09
C LEU A 217 -1.15 3.73 2.24
N LEU A 218 -0.91 5.02 2.50
CA LEU A 218 -1.31 6.14 1.66
C LEU A 218 -0.12 7.07 1.46
N PHE A 219 0.19 7.37 0.19
CA PHE A 219 1.34 8.17 -0.20
C PHE A 219 1.06 9.00 -1.47
N PRO A 220 1.82 10.07 -1.75
CA PRO A 220 1.63 10.89 -2.94
C PRO A 220 1.84 10.10 -4.24
N LEU A 221 1.00 10.35 -5.24
CA LEU A 221 1.04 9.68 -6.56
C LEU A 221 2.42 9.71 -7.23
N HIS A 222 3.14 10.84 -7.08
CA HIS A 222 4.42 11.07 -7.78
C HIS A 222 5.61 10.31 -7.18
N ILE A 223 5.44 9.65 -6.04
CA ILE A 223 6.54 8.92 -5.40
C ILE A 223 6.86 7.66 -6.20
N ASN A 224 8.09 7.59 -6.69
CA ASN A 224 8.59 6.39 -7.34
C ASN A 224 8.68 5.25 -6.33
N HIS A 225 8.18 4.11 -6.71
CA HIS A 225 8.25 2.90 -5.89
C HIS A 225 8.31 1.65 -6.77
N LEU A 226 8.73 0.58 -6.17
CA LEU A 226 8.74 -0.75 -6.77
C LEU A 226 8.26 -1.78 -5.75
N VAL A 227 7.89 -2.94 -6.22
CA VAL A 227 7.60 -4.09 -5.35
C VAL A 227 8.53 -5.21 -5.77
N TYR A 228 9.37 -5.66 -4.84
CA TYR A 228 10.31 -6.75 -5.10
C TYR A 228 9.57 -8.06 -5.37
N PRO A 229 10.11 -8.91 -6.25
CA PRO A 229 9.65 -10.29 -6.37
C PRO A 229 9.89 -11.03 -5.05
N PHE A 230 9.30 -12.20 -4.93
CA PHE A 230 9.58 -13.13 -3.85
C PHE A 230 9.66 -14.56 -4.40
N GLU A 231 10.27 -15.44 -3.65
CA GLU A 231 10.37 -16.85 -3.96
C GLU A 231 9.54 -17.70 -3.00
N GLY A 232 9.22 -18.91 -3.43
CA GLY A 232 8.40 -19.85 -2.67
C GLY A 232 6.91 -19.72 -2.96
N GLY A 233 6.15 -20.64 -2.39
CA GLY A 233 4.71 -20.75 -2.65
C GLY A 233 3.88 -19.66 -1.97
N GLY A 234 2.61 -19.61 -2.37
CA GLY A 234 1.63 -18.69 -1.81
C GLY A 234 1.34 -17.50 -2.71
N GLU A 235 0.32 -16.77 -2.34
CA GLU A 235 -0.15 -15.58 -3.03
C GLU A 235 0.13 -14.33 -2.18
N ARG A 236 0.81 -13.34 -2.76
CA ARG A 236 0.80 -11.97 -2.24
C ARG A 236 -0.29 -11.21 -2.95
N ARG A 237 -1.32 -10.80 -2.19
CA ARG A 237 -2.46 -10.07 -2.71
C ARG A 237 -2.53 -8.69 -2.11
N SER A 238 -2.71 -7.69 -2.95
CA SER A 238 -2.95 -6.32 -2.50
C SER A 238 -4.11 -5.68 -3.26
N ILE A 239 -4.70 -4.65 -2.66
CA ILE A 239 -5.61 -3.71 -3.30
C ILE A 239 -4.88 -2.38 -3.38
N ALA A 240 -4.88 -1.77 -4.55
CA ALA A 240 -4.32 -0.46 -4.77
C ALA A 240 -5.37 0.48 -5.32
N SER A 241 -5.22 1.77 -5.08
CA SER A 241 -6.10 2.80 -5.65
C SER A 241 -5.34 4.08 -5.99
N ASN A 242 -5.88 4.81 -6.95
CA ASN A 242 -5.50 6.17 -7.26
C ASN A 242 -6.61 7.13 -6.82
N ILE A 243 -6.24 8.13 -6.05
CA ILE A 243 -7.14 9.12 -5.47
C ILE A 243 -6.70 10.50 -5.93
N SER A 244 -7.58 11.24 -6.60
CA SER A 244 -7.34 12.63 -6.97
C SER A 244 -7.70 13.56 -5.81
N CYS A 245 -6.95 14.68 -5.72
CA CYS A 245 -7.14 15.72 -4.72
C CYS A 245 -7.28 17.05 -5.46
N ILE A 246 -8.52 17.43 -5.77
CA ILE A 246 -8.85 18.55 -6.66
C ILE A 246 -9.17 19.78 -5.80
N GLY A 247 -8.57 20.93 -6.14
CA GLY A 247 -8.97 22.23 -5.57
C GLY A 247 -10.24 22.77 -6.23
N ILE A 248 -11.09 23.41 -5.43
CA ILE A 248 -12.18 24.25 -5.96
C ILE A 248 -11.58 25.56 -6.49
#